data_935d7250da19006b1d86221f0685443f
#
_entry.id   935d7250da19006b1d86221f0685443f
#
_cell.length_a   1.000
_cell.length_b   1.000
_cell.length_c   1.000
_cell.angle_alpha   90.00
_cell.angle_beta   90.00
_cell.angle_gamma   90.00
#
_symmetry.space_group_name_H-M   'P 1'
#
loop_
_entity.id
_entity.type
_entity.pdbx_description
1 polymer ?
#
loop_
_entity_poly.entity_id
_entity_poly.type
_entity_poly.pdbx_seq_one_letter_code
_entity_poly.pdbx_strand_id
1 'polypeptide(L)'
;QSTWGETEEEHQRTRKIAAMRLTFVVALLLVMLTACQAATFYYDFVVAESSYTRLCNTKNMLVVNGQFPGPTITVHKGETFFVNVHNQGSYGITIHWHGVKQPRNPWSDGPENITQCPIQPGTNFTYQVILSNEEGTLWWHAHNDWTRASVHGAIVILPPNNTYHRLTRPTSYQTIILGSWFNADPRTIALQNHAAGTDPDANDANLINGQPGDKYDCSSDSIYTMTVQFGKRYLLRVINAGVNDEQWFGVANHSLTVIGQDGAYVKPFSTNYVMITPGQTMDLLITANQTPGYYYMATSVFSDFNLAPFNNISATAILLYNGTVSRPTSIPFPSLPNATDDAAAASFTSLIKSLDSYGHPFDIPQTVNQEMVITISTNFLNCTSPACINPFAFAASTNNVSFLAQPISILQAYYNNVSGVYTEDFPSNPPESFDYTGDVSALTPYTAQGTRVKTLNYNDRVQIVFQGTNILSAGNHPMHIHGFSFYLVGKGAGNYNSATDPQNFNLANPPLINTFGVPKNGWIALRFVANNPGVWFIHCHIDKHALWGMQTVLIVKNGNTALTSIRAPPTGMPQCSA
;
A
#
# COMPACT_ATOMS: atom_id res chain seq x y z
N GLN A 1 -17.39 -60.62 -58.24
CA GLN A 1 -17.12 -59.17 -58.54
C GLN A 1 -17.96 -58.23 -57.72
N SER A 2 -18.23 -58.46 -56.43
CA SER A 2 -19.06 -57.55 -55.57
C SER A 2 -18.45 -57.13 -54.19
N THR A 3 -17.18 -57.41 -53.97
CA THR A 3 -16.58 -57.11 -52.62
C THR A 3 -15.62 -55.88 -52.57
N TRP A 4 -15.34 -55.22 -53.69
CA TRP A 4 -14.41 -54.12 -53.78
C TRP A 4 -15.09 -52.73 -53.70
N GLY A 5 -16.39 -52.61 -53.93
CA GLY A 5 -17.13 -51.35 -53.90
C GLY A 5 -17.51 -50.90 -52.48
N GLU A 6 -17.78 -51.85 -51.58
CA GLU A 6 -18.19 -51.54 -50.19
C GLU A 6 -17.04 -50.96 -49.31
N THR A 7 -15.81 -51.38 -49.59
CA THR A 7 -14.64 -50.89 -48.81
C THR A 7 -14.23 -49.42 -49.13
N GLU A 8 -14.45 -48.99 -50.37
CA GLU A 8 -14.09 -47.62 -50.79
C GLU A 8 -15.10 -46.56 -50.30
N GLU A 9 -16.39 -46.90 -50.28
CA GLU A 9 -17.44 -46.06 -49.72
C GLU A 9 -17.32 -45.92 -48.19
N GLU A 10 -16.97 -46.97 -47.49
CA GLU A 10 -16.76 -47.00 -46.06
C GLU A 10 -15.52 -46.14 -45.65
N HIS A 11 -14.45 -46.22 -46.44
CA HIS A 11 -13.24 -45.39 -46.28
C HIS A 11 -13.51 -43.93 -46.60
N GLN A 12 -14.30 -43.60 -47.59
CA GLN A 12 -14.70 -42.22 -47.88
C GLN A 12 -15.62 -41.64 -46.79
N ARG A 13 -16.53 -42.47 -46.26
CA ARG A 13 -17.42 -42.08 -45.15
C ARG A 13 -16.64 -41.80 -43.86
N THR A 14 -15.66 -42.64 -43.55
CA THR A 14 -14.78 -42.47 -42.37
C THR A 14 -13.92 -41.22 -42.48
N ARG A 15 -13.36 -40.91 -43.66
CA ARG A 15 -12.61 -39.66 -43.93
C ARG A 15 -13.48 -38.42 -43.82
N LYS A 16 -14.74 -38.44 -44.29
CA LYS A 16 -15.68 -37.32 -44.13
C LYS A 16 -16.06 -37.08 -42.68
N ILE A 17 -16.27 -38.15 -41.90
CA ILE A 17 -16.58 -38.05 -40.47
C ILE A 17 -15.36 -37.53 -39.70
N ALA A 18 -14.15 -37.96 -40.01
CA ALA A 18 -12.92 -37.46 -39.39
C ALA A 18 -12.68 -35.96 -39.71
N ALA A 19 -12.87 -35.55 -40.97
CA ALA A 19 -12.77 -34.17 -41.39
C ALA A 19 -13.82 -33.28 -40.69
N MET A 20 -15.06 -33.73 -40.57
CA MET A 20 -16.14 -33.01 -39.86
C MET A 20 -15.87 -32.87 -38.36
N ARG A 21 -15.31 -33.91 -37.72
CA ARG A 21 -14.88 -33.84 -36.30
C ARG A 21 -13.73 -32.87 -36.11
N LEU A 22 -12.74 -32.87 -37.00
CA LEU A 22 -11.61 -31.93 -36.94
C LEU A 22 -12.09 -30.49 -37.12
N THR A 23 -12.99 -30.22 -38.06
CA THR A 23 -13.57 -28.88 -38.28
C THR A 23 -14.38 -28.41 -37.07
N PHE A 24 -15.12 -29.32 -36.43
CA PHE A 24 -15.89 -29.03 -35.24
C PHE A 24 -14.98 -28.72 -34.04
N VAL A 25 -13.89 -29.48 -33.84
CA VAL A 25 -12.89 -29.25 -32.80
C VAL A 25 -12.15 -27.90 -33.02
N VAL A 26 -11.77 -27.61 -34.29
CA VAL A 26 -11.13 -26.33 -34.63
C VAL A 26 -12.10 -25.15 -34.45
N ALA A 27 -13.37 -25.29 -34.82
CA ALA A 27 -14.39 -24.28 -34.58
C ALA A 27 -14.64 -24.08 -33.08
N LEU A 28 -14.68 -25.17 -32.28
CA LEU A 28 -14.80 -25.09 -30.83
C LEU A 28 -13.60 -24.41 -30.18
N LEU A 29 -12.38 -24.72 -30.64
CA LEU A 29 -11.14 -24.05 -30.19
C LEU A 29 -11.11 -22.57 -30.57
N LEU A 30 -11.57 -22.21 -31.77
CA LEU A 30 -11.70 -20.82 -32.21
C LEU A 30 -12.75 -20.05 -31.36
N VAL A 31 -13.89 -20.70 -31.06
CA VAL A 31 -14.91 -20.12 -30.18
C VAL A 31 -14.39 -19.96 -28.74
N MET A 32 -13.63 -20.93 -28.21
CA MET A 32 -12.99 -20.83 -26.91
C MET A 32 -11.90 -19.72 -26.89
N LEU A 33 -11.16 -19.54 -27.96
CA LEU A 33 -10.16 -18.48 -28.09
C LEU A 33 -10.80 -17.08 -28.17
N THR A 34 -12.00 -16.94 -28.75
CA THR A 34 -12.73 -15.66 -28.77
C THR A 34 -13.48 -15.37 -27.46
N ALA A 35 -13.81 -16.40 -26.67
CA ALA A 35 -14.49 -16.24 -25.38
C ALA A 35 -13.55 -15.79 -24.23
N CYS A 36 -12.24 -15.77 -24.44
CA CYS A 36 -11.25 -15.41 -23.43
C CYS A 36 -10.61 -14.04 -23.69
N GLN A 37 -11.36 -13.08 -24.24
CA GLN A 37 -10.94 -11.68 -24.16
C GLN A 37 -11.33 -11.17 -22.77
N ALA A 38 -10.36 -11.17 -21.84
CA ALA A 38 -10.50 -10.44 -20.58
C ALA A 38 -10.92 -8.99 -20.91
N ALA A 39 -11.99 -8.53 -20.28
CA ALA A 39 -12.44 -7.14 -20.46
C ALA A 39 -11.26 -6.22 -20.09
N THR A 40 -10.89 -5.33 -20.99
CA THR A 40 -9.85 -4.34 -20.76
C THR A 40 -10.53 -3.05 -20.37
N PHE A 41 -10.24 -2.56 -19.16
CA PHE A 41 -10.80 -1.32 -18.64
C PHE A 41 -9.81 -0.19 -18.84
N TYR A 42 -10.33 0.97 -19.21
CA TYR A 42 -9.56 2.21 -19.40
C TYR A 42 -10.11 3.28 -18.48
N TYR A 43 -9.21 3.98 -17.79
CA TYR A 43 -9.51 5.11 -16.93
C TYR A 43 -8.67 6.31 -17.39
N ASP A 44 -9.26 7.50 -17.38
CA ASP A 44 -8.56 8.76 -17.60
C ASP A 44 -8.48 9.53 -16.29
N PHE A 45 -7.26 9.81 -15.84
CA PHE A 45 -6.93 10.60 -14.67
C PHE A 45 -6.39 11.94 -15.10
N VAL A 46 -7.21 12.97 -15.00
CA VAL A 46 -6.78 14.36 -15.20
C VAL A 46 -6.34 14.91 -13.85
N VAL A 47 -5.02 15.06 -13.67
CA VAL A 47 -4.43 15.66 -12.47
C VAL A 47 -4.34 17.16 -12.68
N ALA A 48 -5.08 17.93 -11.89
CA ALA A 48 -5.15 19.39 -11.98
C ALA A 48 -5.40 20.03 -10.62
N GLU A 49 -5.04 21.32 -10.47
CA GLU A 49 -5.37 22.09 -9.29
C GLU A 49 -6.87 22.35 -9.19
N SER A 50 -7.40 22.18 -7.97
CA SER A 50 -8.77 22.57 -7.62
C SER A 50 -8.81 23.20 -6.24
N SER A 51 -9.73 24.15 -6.04
CA SER A 51 -9.90 24.84 -4.76
C SER A 51 -10.74 24.02 -3.79
N TYR A 52 -10.23 23.81 -2.60
CA TYR A 52 -10.94 23.17 -1.50
C TYR A 52 -10.87 24.00 -0.24
N THR A 53 -12.00 24.09 0.49
CA THR A 53 -12.10 24.78 1.78
C THR A 53 -12.28 23.78 2.89
N ARG A 54 -11.39 23.81 3.90
CA ARG A 54 -11.53 23.12 5.18
C ARG A 54 -11.03 24.03 6.29
N LEU A 55 -11.60 23.93 7.49
CA LEU A 55 -11.21 24.74 8.65
C LEU A 55 -11.20 26.25 8.36
N CYS A 56 -12.18 26.74 7.57
CA CYS A 56 -12.27 28.12 7.07
C CYS A 56 -11.06 28.59 6.24
N ASN A 57 -10.20 27.69 5.80
CA ASN A 57 -9.07 27.97 4.93
C ASN A 57 -9.29 27.36 3.54
N THR A 58 -9.15 28.17 2.50
CA THR A 58 -9.27 27.76 1.10
C THR A 58 -7.89 27.70 0.47
N LYS A 59 -7.55 26.55 -0.13
CA LYS A 59 -6.31 26.40 -0.88
C LYS A 59 -6.56 25.68 -2.22
N ASN A 60 -5.66 25.91 -3.16
CA ASN A 60 -5.54 25.09 -4.35
C ASN A 60 -4.65 23.89 -4.05
N MET A 61 -5.03 22.72 -4.54
CA MET A 61 -4.23 21.50 -4.42
C MET A 61 -4.46 20.61 -5.63
N LEU A 62 -3.48 19.79 -6.00
CA LEU A 62 -3.66 18.78 -7.04
C LEU A 62 -4.68 17.74 -6.60
N VAL A 63 -5.60 17.43 -7.50
CA VAL A 63 -6.60 16.36 -7.35
C VAL A 63 -6.78 15.63 -8.67
N VAL A 64 -7.46 14.49 -8.66
CA VAL A 64 -7.77 13.72 -9.87
C VAL A 64 -9.24 13.90 -10.23
N ASN A 65 -9.49 14.31 -11.49
CA ASN A 65 -10.83 14.52 -12.05
C ASN A 65 -11.70 15.48 -11.20
N GLY A 66 -11.07 16.48 -10.58
CA GLY A 66 -11.75 17.44 -9.70
C GLY A 66 -12.30 16.85 -8.41
N GLN A 67 -11.87 15.66 -7.98
CA GLN A 67 -12.37 14.94 -6.81
C GLN A 67 -11.32 14.83 -5.70
N PHE A 68 -11.77 14.95 -4.45
CA PHE A 68 -10.99 14.72 -3.24
C PHE A 68 -11.82 13.98 -2.17
N PRO A 69 -11.48 12.74 -1.78
CA PRO A 69 -10.50 11.86 -2.43
C PRO A 69 -10.82 11.60 -3.90
N GLY A 70 -9.82 11.16 -4.66
CA GLY A 70 -9.95 10.89 -6.09
C GLY A 70 -10.86 9.69 -6.41
N PRO A 71 -11.04 9.36 -7.69
CA PRO A 71 -11.98 8.33 -8.14
C PRO A 71 -11.63 6.93 -7.63
N THR A 72 -12.65 6.14 -7.33
CA THR A 72 -12.50 4.72 -7.01
C THR A 72 -12.43 3.89 -8.30
N ILE A 73 -11.38 3.10 -8.45
CA ILE A 73 -11.26 2.07 -9.49
C ILE A 73 -11.93 0.80 -9.00
N THR A 74 -12.81 0.21 -9.81
CA THR A 74 -13.46 -1.08 -9.49
C THR A 74 -13.20 -2.09 -10.59
N VAL A 75 -12.56 -3.20 -10.25
CA VAL A 75 -12.11 -4.25 -11.17
C VAL A 75 -12.29 -5.62 -10.52
N HIS A 76 -12.07 -6.71 -11.28
CA HIS A 76 -12.09 -8.06 -10.73
C HIS A 76 -10.66 -8.64 -10.63
N LYS A 77 -10.53 -9.60 -9.73
CA LYS A 77 -9.29 -10.36 -9.52
C LYS A 77 -8.74 -10.91 -10.83
N GLY A 78 -7.44 -10.68 -11.06
CA GLY A 78 -6.71 -11.16 -12.25
C GLY A 78 -6.92 -10.33 -13.51
N GLU A 79 -7.72 -9.26 -13.46
CA GLU A 79 -7.88 -8.34 -14.60
C GLU A 79 -6.67 -7.44 -14.79
N THR A 80 -6.56 -6.93 -16.00
CA THR A 80 -5.62 -5.85 -16.35
C THR A 80 -6.43 -4.63 -16.74
N PHE A 81 -6.04 -3.47 -16.22
CA PHE A 81 -6.65 -2.20 -16.59
C PHE A 81 -5.57 -1.16 -16.95
N PHE A 82 -5.98 -0.13 -17.67
CA PHE A 82 -5.11 0.95 -18.09
C PHE A 82 -5.58 2.27 -17.48
N VAL A 83 -4.63 3.06 -17.00
CA VAL A 83 -4.90 4.39 -16.48
C VAL A 83 -4.01 5.38 -17.23
N ASN A 84 -4.65 6.24 -18.03
CA ASN A 84 -3.98 7.31 -18.72
C ASN A 84 -3.98 8.55 -17.81
N VAL A 85 -2.81 8.92 -17.31
CA VAL A 85 -2.63 10.06 -16.41
C VAL A 85 -2.21 11.27 -17.23
N HIS A 86 -3.09 12.28 -17.30
CA HIS A 86 -2.83 13.58 -17.90
C HIS A 86 -2.42 14.56 -16.81
N ASN A 87 -1.17 14.98 -16.79
CA ASN A 87 -0.71 15.98 -15.84
C ASN A 87 -0.99 17.39 -16.35
N GLN A 88 -2.03 18.01 -15.82
CA GLN A 88 -2.37 19.42 -16.04
C GLN A 88 -2.01 20.30 -14.83
N GLY A 89 -1.27 19.74 -13.87
CA GLY A 89 -0.79 20.44 -12.70
C GLY A 89 0.48 21.24 -12.97
N SER A 90 0.98 21.90 -11.94
CA SER A 90 2.12 22.82 -12.01
C SER A 90 3.49 22.15 -11.83
N TYR A 91 3.55 20.86 -11.47
CA TYR A 91 4.79 20.09 -11.27
C TYR A 91 4.64 18.63 -11.72
N GLY A 92 5.78 17.93 -11.83
CA GLY A 92 5.83 16.54 -12.23
C GLY A 92 5.13 15.61 -11.24
N ILE A 93 4.46 14.56 -11.72
CA ILE A 93 3.71 13.62 -10.88
C ILE A 93 3.97 12.17 -11.28
N THR A 94 3.93 11.27 -10.30
CA THR A 94 3.89 9.82 -10.51
C THR A 94 2.71 9.21 -9.75
N ILE A 95 2.18 8.09 -10.23
CA ILE A 95 1.09 7.37 -9.56
C ILE A 95 1.52 5.93 -9.28
N HIS A 96 1.35 5.51 -8.04
CA HIS A 96 1.59 4.14 -7.58
C HIS A 96 0.26 3.42 -7.28
N TRP A 97 0.24 2.12 -7.56
CA TRP A 97 -0.88 1.21 -7.34
C TRP A 97 -0.56 0.35 -6.12
N HIS A 98 -0.78 0.92 -4.94
CA HIS A 98 -0.32 0.36 -3.67
C HIS A 98 -0.91 -1.02 -3.40
N GLY A 99 -0.02 -2.01 -3.24
CA GLY A 99 -0.36 -3.41 -3.01
C GLY A 99 -0.57 -4.24 -4.28
N VAL A 100 -0.60 -3.62 -5.46
CA VAL A 100 -0.63 -4.35 -6.75
C VAL A 100 0.76 -4.85 -7.07
N LYS A 101 0.90 -6.17 -7.31
CA LYS A 101 2.21 -6.80 -7.54
C LYS A 101 2.83 -6.50 -8.90
N GLN A 102 2.04 -6.06 -9.89
CA GLN A 102 2.54 -5.73 -11.23
C GLN A 102 3.42 -6.84 -11.84
N PRO A 103 2.92 -8.09 -12.04
CA PRO A 103 3.75 -9.21 -12.42
C PRO A 103 4.62 -8.92 -13.65
N ARG A 104 5.96 -8.88 -13.46
CA ARG A 104 6.97 -8.62 -14.49
C ARG A 104 6.86 -7.23 -15.15
N ASN A 105 6.05 -6.33 -14.59
CA ASN A 105 5.79 -5.01 -15.15
C ASN A 105 6.17 -3.87 -14.17
N PRO A 106 7.43 -3.77 -13.73
CA PRO A 106 7.85 -2.68 -12.85
C PRO A 106 7.72 -1.30 -13.49
N TRP A 107 7.60 -1.22 -14.82
CA TRP A 107 7.42 0.03 -15.57
C TRP A 107 6.16 0.81 -15.22
N SER A 108 5.15 0.12 -14.68
CA SER A 108 3.89 0.73 -14.24
C SER A 108 3.73 0.74 -12.72
N ASP A 109 4.79 0.54 -11.96
CA ASP A 109 4.75 0.57 -10.48
C ASP A 109 4.64 2.00 -9.93
N GLY A 110 5.39 2.94 -10.48
CA GLY A 110 5.16 4.38 -10.32
C GLY A 110 6.07 5.17 -9.36
N PRO A 111 6.86 4.62 -8.42
CA PRO A 111 7.67 5.44 -7.52
C PRO A 111 8.71 6.26 -8.28
N GLU A 112 8.76 7.58 -7.95
CA GLU A 112 9.63 8.55 -8.59
C GLU A 112 11.11 8.17 -8.46
N ASN A 113 11.84 8.24 -9.57
CA ASN A 113 13.27 7.94 -9.70
C ASN A 113 13.67 6.49 -9.32
N ILE A 114 12.70 5.64 -8.96
CA ILE A 114 12.91 4.21 -8.76
C ILE A 114 12.52 3.45 -10.03
N THR A 115 11.26 3.52 -10.44
CA THR A 115 10.78 2.80 -11.64
C THR A 115 10.51 3.72 -12.83
N GLN A 116 10.30 5.00 -12.60
CA GLN A 116 10.06 6.00 -13.64
C GLN A 116 10.48 7.40 -13.18
N CYS A 117 10.58 8.32 -14.14
CA CYS A 117 10.64 9.74 -13.88
C CYS A 117 9.24 10.36 -13.90
N PRO A 118 9.03 11.56 -13.31
CA PRO A 118 7.71 12.17 -13.24
C PRO A 118 7.11 12.49 -14.61
N ILE A 119 5.80 12.32 -14.73
CA ILE A 119 5.00 12.84 -15.84
C ILE A 119 5.01 14.36 -15.72
N GLN A 120 5.64 15.05 -16.67
CA GLN A 120 5.82 16.50 -16.64
C GLN A 120 4.49 17.23 -16.92
N PRO A 121 4.32 18.48 -16.45
CA PRO A 121 3.17 19.32 -16.79
C PRO A 121 2.90 19.38 -18.29
N GLY A 122 1.64 19.23 -18.68
CA GLY A 122 1.20 19.22 -20.08
C GLY A 122 1.45 17.91 -20.83
N THR A 123 1.99 16.87 -20.16
CA THR A 123 2.22 15.55 -20.75
C THR A 123 1.33 14.47 -20.13
N ASN A 124 1.37 13.28 -20.70
CA ASN A 124 0.63 12.13 -20.18
C ASN A 124 1.44 10.84 -20.25
N PHE A 125 1.03 9.87 -19.42
CA PHE A 125 1.55 8.51 -19.44
C PHE A 125 0.45 7.51 -19.12
N THR A 126 0.43 6.38 -19.85
CA THR A 126 -0.55 5.32 -19.64
C THR A 126 0.07 4.16 -18.87
N TYR A 127 -0.38 3.96 -17.64
CA TYR A 127 -0.02 2.81 -16.83
C TYR A 127 -0.81 1.57 -17.26
N GLN A 128 -0.15 0.43 -17.39
CA GLN A 128 -0.77 -0.88 -17.51
C GLN A 128 -0.75 -1.55 -16.14
N VAL A 129 -1.88 -1.58 -15.46
CA VAL A 129 -1.99 -2.15 -14.11
C VAL A 129 -2.44 -3.60 -14.20
N ILE A 130 -1.58 -4.52 -13.77
CA ILE A 130 -1.78 -5.97 -13.91
C ILE A 130 -2.02 -6.56 -12.53
N LEU A 131 -3.26 -7.01 -12.29
CA LEU A 131 -3.62 -7.74 -11.08
C LEU A 131 -3.24 -9.21 -11.20
N SER A 132 -2.89 -9.83 -10.09
CA SER A 132 -2.63 -11.27 -10.00
C SER A 132 -3.66 -11.96 -9.11
N ASN A 133 -3.36 -12.14 -7.84
CA ASN A 133 -4.22 -12.83 -6.88
C ASN A 133 -4.81 -11.91 -5.80
N GLU A 134 -4.60 -10.62 -5.90
CA GLU A 134 -5.16 -9.61 -5.01
C GLU A 134 -6.70 -9.61 -5.11
N GLU A 135 -7.37 -9.54 -3.96
CA GLU A 135 -8.83 -9.47 -3.87
C GLU A 135 -9.24 -8.74 -2.57
N GLY A 136 -10.11 -7.76 -2.67
CA GLY A 136 -10.51 -6.93 -1.54
C GLY A 136 -10.25 -5.46 -1.82
N THR A 137 -9.62 -4.77 -0.88
CA THR A 137 -9.35 -3.33 -0.97
C THR A 137 -7.86 -3.09 -1.08
N LEU A 138 -7.47 -2.37 -2.12
CA LEU A 138 -6.19 -1.71 -2.29
C LEU A 138 -6.43 -0.22 -2.57
N TRP A 139 -5.40 0.54 -2.91
CA TRP A 139 -5.53 1.95 -3.22
C TRP A 139 -4.46 2.44 -4.18
N TRP A 140 -4.62 3.65 -4.71
CA TRP A 140 -3.64 4.30 -5.56
C TRP A 140 -3.33 5.69 -5.01
N HIS A 141 -2.11 6.17 -5.22
CA HIS A 141 -1.70 7.49 -4.76
C HIS A 141 -0.51 8.04 -5.55
N ALA A 142 -0.33 9.35 -5.50
CA ALA A 142 0.89 9.97 -5.96
C ALA A 142 2.10 9.44 -5.16
N HIS A 143 3.20 9.20 -5.86
CA HIS A 143 4.42 8.67 -5.25
C HIS A 143 5.62 9.56 -5.50
N ASN A 144 5.42 10.83 -5.24
CA ASN A 144 6.40 11.90 -5.29
C ASN A 144 6.09 12.91 -4.18
N ASP A 145 7.08 13.27 -3.38
CA ASP A 145 6.93 14.17 -2.22
C ASP A 145 5.68 13.84 -1.38
N TRP A 146 5.05 14.86 -0.75
CA TRP A 146 3.79 14.69 -0.01
C TRP A 146 2.53 14.92 -0.85
N THR A 147 2.62 14.81 -2.17
CA THR A 147 1.48 14.96 -3.10
C THR A 147 0.39 13.92 -2.82
N ARG A 148 0.72 12.79 -2.20
CA ARG A 148 -0.23 11.78 -1.71
C ARG A 148 -1.30 12.36 -0.79
N ALA A 149 -1.04 13.44 -0.05
CA ALA A 149 -2.01 14.07 0.82
C ALA A 149 -3.33 14.43 0.11
N SER A 150 -3.28 14.74 -1.19
CA SER A 150 -4.47 15.11 -1.98
C SER A 150 -4.72 14.21 -3.21
N VAL A 151 -3.68 13.56 -3.75
CA VAL A 151 -3.77 12.72 -4.95
C VAL A 151 -3.75 11.25 -4.53
N HIS A 152 -4.93 10.73 -4.18
CA HIS A 152 -5.13 9.34 -3.79
C HIS A 152 -6.59 8.90 -3.99
N GLY A 153 -6.81 7.59 -4.10
CA GLY A 153 -8.14 7.00 -4.19
C GLY A 153 -8.12 5.49 -4.03
N ALA A 154 -9.28 4.87 -3.99
CA ALA A 154 -9.41 3.43 -3.73
C ALA A 154 -9.28 2.58 -4.99
N ILE A 155 -8.81 1.34 -4.82
CA ILE A 155 -8.94 0.23 -5.77
C ILE A 155 -9.76 -0.87 -5.09
N VAL A 156 -10.95 -1.14 -5.62
CA VAL A 156 -11.84 -2.21 -5.17
C VAL A 156 -11.71 -3.38 -6.12
N ILE A 157 -11.14 -4.48 -5.62
CA ILE A 157 -10.93 -5.69 -6.41
C ILE A 157 -12.00 -6.71 -6.00
N LEU A 158 -12.97 -6.90 -6.87
CA LEU A 158 -14.07 -7.82 -6.66
C LEU A 158 -13.65 -9.27 -6.96
N PRO A 159 -14.28 -10.26 -6.31
CA PRO A 159 -14.04 -11.65 -6.64
C PRO A 159 -14.48 -11.97 -8.08
N PRO A 160 -13.91 -13.00 -8.72
CA PRO A 160 -14.33 -13.45 -10.04
C PRO A 160 -15.84 -13.76 -10.03
N ASN A 161 -16.57 -13.30 -11.05
CA ASN A 161 -18.02 -13.53 -11.20
C ASN A 161 -18.86 -13.08 -9.98
N ASN A 162 -18.39 -12.12 -9.18
CA ASN A 162 -19.04 -11.66 -7.96
C ASN A 162 -19.35 -12.80 -6.95
N THR A 163 -18.58 -13.87 -6.96
CA THR A 163 -18.70 -15.00 -6.04
C THR A 163 -18.04 -14.70 -4.71
N TYR A 164 -18.68 -13.87 -3.89
CA TYR A 164 -18.19 -13.60 -2.54
C TYR A 164 -18.13 -14.87 -1.68
N HIS A 165 -17.10 -14.97 -0.86
CA HIS A 165 -17.05 -15.97 0.20
C HIS A 165 -18.35 -15.94 1.03
N ARG A 166 -18.94 -17.10 1.36
CA ARG A 166 -20.26 -17.19 2.04
C ARG A 166 -20.34 -16.37 3.32
N LEU A 167 -19.22 -16.16 4.01
CA LEU A 167 -19.16 -15.36 5.26
C LEU A 167 -19.17 -13.84 5.01
N THR A 168 -18.95 -13.38 3.80
CA THR A 168 -18.61 -11.98 3.50
C THR A 168 -19.63 -11.25 2.62
N ARG A 169 -20.76 -11.87 2.22
CA ARG A 169 -21.71 -11.20 1.32
C ARG A 169 -22.40 -10.02 2.01
N PRO A 170 -21.96 -8.78 1.77
CA PRO A 170 -22.62 -7.59 2.31
C PRO A 170 -23.85 -7.22 1.46
N THR A 171 -24.71 -6.38 2.00
CA THR A 171 -25.79 -5.73 1.22
C THR A 171 -25.21 -4.73 0.23
N SER A 172 -24.21 -3.97 0.67
CA SER A 172 -23.39 -3.06 -0.15
C SER A 172 -22.05 -2.81 0.54
N TYR A 173 -21.13 -2.14 -0.16
CA TYR A 173 -19.88 -1.69 0.43
C TYR A 173 -19.76 -0.17 0.36
N GLN A 174 -18.92 0.39 1.23
CA GLN A 174 -18.58 1.80 1.28
C GLN A 174 -17.09 1.94 1.52
N THR A 175 -16.42 2.76 0.70
CA THR A 175 -15.02 3.12 0.90
C THR A 175 -14.92 4.22 1.94
N ILE A 176 -14.03 4.03 2.91
CA ILE A 176 -13.70 4.97 3.98
C ILE A 176 -12.20 5.27 3.89
N ILE A 177 -11.85 6.45 3.43
CA ILE A 177 -10.46 6.88 3.29
C ILE A 177 -10.12 7.82 4.44
N LEU A 178 -9.18 7.41 5.28
CA LEU A 178 -8.58 8.22 6.33
C LEU A 178 -7.45 9.03 5.69
N GLY A 179 -7.34 10.30 5.99
CA GLY A 179 -6.36 11.18 5.35
C GLY A 179 -5.90 12.32 6.26
N SER A 180 -5.01 13.15 5.76
CA SER A 180 -4.45 14.31 6.45
C SER A 180 -4.77 15.59 5.68
N TRP A 181 -5.12 16.66 6.40
CA TRP A 181 -5.30 18.00 5.86
C TRP A 181 -4.21 18.91 6.39
N PHE A 182 -3.62 19.68 5.50
CA PHE A 182 -2.68 20.77 5.82
C PHE A 182 -3.26 22.06 5.26
N ASN A 183 -3.25 23.14 6.03
CA ASN A 183 -3.72 24.45 5.56
C ASN A 183 -2.78 25.05 4.50
N ALA A 184 -1.48 24.81 4.63
CA ALA A 184 -0.50 25.10 3.59
C ALA A 184 -0.41 23.96 2.56
N ASP A 185 0.29 24.18 1.45
CA ASP A 185 0.55 23.14 0.47
C ASP A 185 1.50 22.07 1.05
N PRO A 186 1.08 20.78 1.10
CA PRO A 186 1.89 19.71 1.71
C PRO A 186 3.26 19.52 1.05
N ARG A 187 3.34 19.68 -0.28
CA ARG A 187 4.62 19.57 -1.00
C ARG A 187 5.58 20.67 -0.59
N THR A 188 5.09 21.90 -0.45
CA THR A 188 5.88 23.03 0.03
C THR A 188 6.38 22.79 1.45
N ILE A 189 5.52 22.28 2.36
CA ILE A 189 5.92 21.91 3.72
C ILE A 189 7.07 20.89 3.69
N ALA A 190 6.90 19.80 2.92
CA ALA A 190 7.89 18.73 2.83
C ALA A 190 9.26 19.25 2.33
N LEU A 191 9.27 19.99 1.21
CA LEU A 191 10.49 20.47 0.59
C LEU A 191 11.21 21.54 1.43
N GLN A 192 10.46 22.45 2.05
CA GLN A 192 11.05 23.50 2.90
C GLN A 192 11.68 22.89 4.16
N ASN A 193 10.99 21.98 4.84
CA ASN A 193 11.53 21.34 6.04
C ASN A 193 12.73 20.45 5.71
N HIS A 194 12.67 19.70 4.59
CA HIS A 194 13.80 18.90 4.14
C HIS A 194 15.04 19.78 3.83
N ALA A 195 14.85 20.91 3.13
CA ALA A 195 15.93 21.84 2.83
C ALA A 195 16.50 22.53 4.10
N ALA A 196 15.64 22.80 5.09
CA ALA A 196 16.02 23.38 6.37
C ALA A 196 16.62 22.36 7.36
N GLY A 197 16.48 21.05 7.06
CA GLY A 197 16.92 19.96 7.92
C GLY A 197 16.07 19.76 9.17
N THR A 198 14.78 20.13 9.13
CA THR A 198 13.87 20.13 10.29
C THR A 198 12.78 19.06 10.17
N ASP A 199 12.17 18.70 11.32
CA ASP A 199 10.94 17.89 11.36
C ASP A 199 9.74 18.79 11.04
N PRO A 200 8.88 18.46 10.07
CA PRO A 200 7.68 19.23 9.78
C PRO A 200 6.64 19.13 10.90
N ASP A 201 5.82 20.18 11.04
CA ASP A 201 4.69 20.21 11.95
C ASP A 201 3.65 19.14 11.60
N ALA A 202 2.80 18.79 12.57
CA ALA A 202 1.66 17.92 12.37
C ALA A 202 0.66 18.50 11.35
N ASN A 203 -0.19 17.64 10.79
CA ASN A 203 -1.32 18.04 9.98
C ASN A 203 -2.32 18.90 10.77
N ASP A 204 -3.01 19.82 10.09
CA ASP A 204 -4.02 20.70 10.72
C ASP A 204 -5.32 19.96 11.03
N ALA A 205 -5.65 18.89 10.30
CA ALA A 205 -6.77 18.01 10.62
C ALA A 205 -6.57 16.59 10.07
N ASN A 206 -7.13 15.61 10.81
CA ASN A 206 -7.41 14.29 10.28
C ASN A 206 -8.70 14.32 9.46
N LEU A 207 -8.84 13.44 8.48
CA LEU A 207 -9.98 13.41 7.56
C LEU A 207 -10.60 12.01 7.47
N ILE A 208 -11.91 11.97 7.26
CA ILE A 208 -12.65 10.79 6.78
C ILE A 208 -13.33 11.18 5.45
N ASN A 209 -12.96 10.52 4.35
CA ASN A 209 -13.43 10.82 3.00
C ASN A 209 -13.30 12.32 2.66
N GLY A 210 -12.13 12.89 2.96
CA GLY A 210 -11.81 14.29 2.66
C GLY A 210 -12.49 15.33 3.55
N GLN A 211 -13.18 14.91 4.63
CA GLN A 211 -13.89 15.79 5.57
C GLN A 211 -13.32 15.67 6.98
N PRO A 212 -13.06 16.78 7.69
CA PRO A 212 -12.55 16.75 9.06
C PRO A 212 -13.62 16.36 10.08
N GLY A 213 -14.90 16.55 9.77
CA GLY A 213 -16.00 16.35 10.68
C GLY A 213 -16.26 17.57 11.57
N ASP A 214 -17.08 17.38 12.61
CA ASP A 214 -17.64 18.47 13.42
C ASP A 214 -16.93 18.72 14.77
N LYS A 215 -15.72 18.19 14.94
CA LYS A 215 -14.92 18.38 16.17
C LYS A 215 -13.86 19.47 16.06
N TYR A 216 -13.56 19.90 14.85
CA TYR A 216 -12.66 21.03 14.60
C TYR A 216 -13.44 22.34 14.56
N ASP A 217 -12.80 23.41 14.97
CA ASP A 217 -13.34 24.75 14.76
C ASP A 217 -13.58 25.00 13.27
N CYS A 218 -14.65 25.73 12.94
CA CYS A 218 -14.98 26.06 11.55
C CYS A 218 -15.26 24.87 10.63
N SER A 219 -15.72 23.73 11.16
CA SER A 219 -15.91 22.49 10.36
C SER A 219 -17.29 21.85 10.50
N SER A 220 -18.26 22.52 11.17
CA SER A 220 -19.58 21.94 11.51
C SER A 220 -20.34 21.32 10.32
N ASP A 221 -20.17 21.90 9.12
CA ASP A 221 -20.84 21.47 7.89
C ASP A 221 -19.99 20.52 7.02
N SER A 222 -18.76 20.25 7.46
CA SER A 222 -17.78 19.41 6.74
C SER A 222 -17.75 17.99 7.30
N ILE A 223 -18.90 17.28 7.28
CA ILE A 223 -19.01 15.93 7.81
C ILE A 223 -19.52 14.94 6.77
N TYR A 224 -18.77 13.84 6.59
CA TYR A 224 -19.19 12.74 5.74
C TYR A 224 -20.33 11.96 6.41
N THR A 225 -21.35 11.56 5.65
CA THR A 225 -22.49 10.77 6.15
C THR A 225 -22.72 9.53 5.30
N MET A 226 -22.76 8.37 5.96
CA MET A 226 -23.14 7.09 5.38
C MET A 226 -24.51 6.68 5.89
N THR A 227 -25.48 6.45 4.99
CA THR A 227 -26.83 6.00 5.37
C THR A 227 -26.93 4.48 5.33
N VAL A 228 -27.51 3.90 6.39
CA VAL A 228 -27.71 2.45 6.55
C VAL A 228 -29.18 2.12 6.85
N GLN A 229 -29.58 0.88 6.52
CA GLN A 229 -30.91 0.33 6.86
C GLN A 229 -30.77 -0.67 8.01
N PHE A 230 -31.64 -0.57 8.98
CA PHE A 230 -31.71 -1.50 10.11
C PHE A 230 -31.75 -2.97 9.64
N GLY A 231 -30.97 -3.83 10.30
CA GLY A 231 -30.83 -5.24 9.99
C GLY A 231 -29.96 -5.59 8.78
N LYS A 232 -29.46 -4.60 8.04
CA LYS A 232 -28.58 -4.83 6.89
C LYS A 232 -27.11 -4.87 7.31
N ARG A 233 -26.31 -5.58 6.50
CA ARG A 233 -24.86 -5.73 6.70
C ARG A 233 -24.10 -5.02 5.61
N TYR A 234 -23.11 -4.22 6.00
CA TYR A 234 -22.30 -3.38 5.11
C TYR A 234 -20.83 -3.75 5.23
N LEU A 235 -20.08 -3.61 4.14
CA LEU A 235 -18.64 -3.73 4.11
C LEU A 235 -18.04 -2.32 4.07
N LEU A 236 -17.32 -1.94 5.12
CA LEU A 236 -16.49 -0.74 5.15
C LEU A 236 -15.11 -1.12 4.62
N ARG A 237 -14.68 -0.50 3.54
CA ARG A 237 -13.36 -0.64 2.95
C ARG A 237 -12.50 0.51 3.43
N VAL A 238 -11.79 0.29 4.52
CA VAL A 238 -11.02 1.34 5.21
C VAL A 238 -9.61 1.38 4.64
N ILE A 239 -9.14 2.58 4.30
CA ILE A 239 -7.81 2.86 3.74
C ILE A 239 -7.18 3.94 4.59
N ASN A 240 -5.93 3.76 5.06
CA ASN A 240 -5.16 4.85 5.64
C ASN A 240 -4.25 5.48 4.58
N ALA A 241 -4.73 6.56 3.97
CA ALA A 241 -4.00 7.42 3.04
C ALA A 241 -3.29 8.60 3.75
N GLY A 242 -3.26 8.60 5.07
CA GLY A 242 -2.56 9.62 5.88
C GLY A 242 -1.09 9.72 5.54
N VAL A 243 -0.52 10.92 5.63
CA VAL A 243 0.86 11.20 5.25
C VAL A 243 1.84 10.66 6.30
N ASN A 244 1.58 10.95 7.60
CA ASN A 244 2.53 10.64 8.66
C ASN A 244 1.91 9.90 9.86
N ASP A 245 0.56 9.75 9.92
CA ASP A 245 -0.10 9.31 11.13
C ASP A 245 -0.72 7.92 11.00
N GLU A 246 -0.42 7.05 11.95
CA GLU A 246 -1.19 5.84 12.18
C GLU A 246 -2.51 6.18 12.86
N GLN A 247 -3.54 5.38 12.64
CA GLN A 247 -4.87 5.75 13.08
C GLN A 247 -5.65 4.61 13.73
N TRP A 248 -6.31 4.90 14.83
CA TRP A 248 -7.45 4.16 15.34
C TRP A 248 -8.69 4.52 14.53
N PHE A 249 -9.52 3.55 14.24
CA PHE A 249 -10.83 3.77 13.63
C PHE A 249 -11.89 2.91 14.32
N GLY A 250 -13.08 3.48 14.55
CA GLY A 250 -14.21 2.78 15.14
C GLY A 250 -15.56 3.39 14.78
N VAL A 251 -16.63 2.66 15.07
CA VAL A 251 -18.02 3.09 14.88
C VAL A 251 -18.78 2.94 16.20
N ALA A 252 -19.38 4.02 16.67
CA ALA A 252 -20.06 4.04 17.96
C ALA A 252 -21.12 2.95 18.07
N ASN A 253 -21.10 2.20 19.17
CA ASN A 253 -22.03 1.13 19.52
C ASN A 253 -22.11 -0.04 18.52
N HIS A 254 -21.24 -0.09 17.51
CA HIS A 254 -21.21 -1.18 16.53
C HIS A 254 -19.91 -1.98 16.65
N SER A 255 -20.04 -3.31 16.55
CA SER A 255 -18.88 -4.20 16.42
C SER A 255 -18.46 -4.28 14.97
N LEU A 256 -17.14 -4.25 14.74
CA LEU A 256 -16.49 -4.40 13.46
C LEU A 256 -15.96 -5.83 13.33
N THR A 257 -16.32 -6.54 12.26
CA THR A 257 -15.72 -7.85 11.95
C THR A 257 -14.67 -7.67 10.85
N VAL A 258 -13.40 -7.81 11.20
CA VAL A 258 -12.29 -7.75 10.25
C VAL A 258 -12.31 -9.01 9.41
N ILE A 259 -12.33 -8.89 8.08
CA ILE A 259 -12.41 -10.01 7.13
C ILE A 259 -11.30 -9.98 6.07
N GLY A 260 -10.62 -8.85 5.91
CA GLY A 260 -9.54 -8.67 4.94
C GLY A 260 -8.58 -7.56 5.34
N GLN A 261 -7.36 -7.65 4.84
CA GLN A 261 -6.31 -6.65 4.95
C GLN A 261 -5.43 -6.71 3.71
N ASP A 262 -5.04 -5.54 3.17
CA ASP A 262 -4.07 -5.40 2.08
C ASP A 262 -4.38 -6.29 0.85
N GLY A 263 -5.66 -6.42 0.48
CA GLY A 263 -6.08 -7.24 -0.66
C GLY A 263 -6.00 -8.75 -0.44
N ALA A 264 -6.02 -9.21 0.82
CA ALA A 264 -6.06 -10.62 1.20
C ALA A 264 -7.09 -10.87 2.31
N TYR A 265 -7.69 -12.06 2.33
CA TYR A 265 -8.64 -12.44 3.38
C TYR A 265 -7.91 -12.82 4.68
N VAL A 266 -8.50 -12.42 5.81
CA VAL A 266 -8.07 -12.83 7.15
C VAL A 266 -9.13 -13.69 7.82
N LYS A 267 -8.74 -14.52 8.81
CA LYS A 267 -9.70 -15.23 9.66
C LYS A 267 -10.56 -14.19 10.36
N PRO A 268 -11.90 -14.24 10.17
CA PRO A 268 -12.78 -13.24 10.74
C PRO A 268 -12.69 -13.17 12.27
N PHE A 269 -12.54 -11.96 12.79
CA PHE A 269 -12.62 -11.67 14.22
C PHE A 269 -13.35 -10.35 14.43
N SER A 270 -14.00 -10.20 15.59
CA SER A 270 -14.77 -9.01 15.93
C SER A 270 -14.01 -8.15 16.94
N THR A 271 -14.11 -6.83 16.76
CA THR A 271 -13.47 -5.81 17.60
C THR A 271 -14.33 -4.54 17.61
N ASN A 272 -14.08 -3.63 18.54
CA ASN A 272 -14.74 -2.32 18.59
C ASN A 272 -13.93 -1.21 17.92
N TYR A 273 -12.67 -1.45 17.62
CA TYR A 273 -11.78 -0.54 16.92
C TYR A 273 -10.77 -1.33 16.08
N VAL A 274 -10.19 -0.67 15.09
CA VAL A 274 -9.02 -1.15 14.35
C VAL A 274 -7.89 -0.16 14.47
N MET A 275 -6.65 -0.66 14.38
CA MET A 275 -5.43 0.12 14.20
C MET A 275 -4.97 -0.06 12.77
N ILE A 276 -4.73 1.03 12.06
CA ILE A 276 -4.37 1.00 10.64
C ILE A 276 -3.24 2.00 10.37
N THR A 277 -2.10 1.50 9.87
CA THR A 277 -0.93 2.33 9.59
C THR A 277 -1.03 2.96 8.19
N PRO A 278 -0.31 4.07 7.90
CA PRO A 278 -0.24 4.60 6.54
C PRO A 278 0.14 3.51 5.53
N GLY A 279 -0.61 3.43 4.43
CA GLY A 279 -0.45 2.40 3.40
C GLY A 279 -1.37 1.21 3.54
N GLN A 280 -1.82 0.87 4.74
CA GLN A 280 -2.68 -0.30 4.95
C GLN A 280 -4.12 -0.09 4.51
N THR A 281 -4.78 -1.20 4.20
CA THR A 281 -6.23 -1.28 3.98
C THR A 281 -6.85 -2.36 4.87
N MET A 282 -8.11 -2.18 5.25
CA MET A 282 -8.89 -3.19 5.99
C MET A 282 -10.31 -3.28 5.48
N ASP A 283 -10.80 -4.51 5.35
CA ASP A 283 -12.18 -4.83 5.00
C ASP A 283 -12.95 -5.21 6.27
N LEU A 284 -13.92 -4.37 6.67
CA LEU A 284 -14.66 -4.46 7.93
C LEU A 284 -16.15 -4.69 7.67
N LEU A 285 -16.71 -5.80 8.12
CA LEU A 285 -18.15 -5.99 8.12
C LEU A 285 -18.77 -5.32 9.34
N ILE A 286 -19.84 -4.56 9.11
CA ILE A 286 -20.68 -3.96 10.14
C ILE A 286 -22.14 -4.36 9.91
N THR A 287 -22.85 -4.69 10.98
CA THR A 287 -24.30 -4.93 10.95
C THR A 287 -25.01 -3.73 11.55
N ALA A 288 -25.93 -3.13 10.82
CA ALA A 288 -26.75 -2.03 11.29
C ALA A 288 -27.87 -2.57 12.21
N ASN A 289 -27.53 -2.88 13.47
CA ASN A 289 -28.42 -3.55 14.44
C ASN A 289 -28.71 -2.70 15.69
N GLN A 290 -28.38 -1.41 15.64
CA GLN A 290 -28.64 -0.48 16.74
C GLN A 290 -30.01 0.23 16.54
N THR A 291 -30.53 0.85 17.59
CA THR A 291 -31.71 1.71 17.49
C THR A 291 -31.50 2.75 16.39
N PRO A 292 -32.46 2.92 15.45
CA PRO A 292 -32.32 3.93 14.40
C PRO A 292 -31.99 5.32 14.96
N GLY A 293 -30.90 5.90 14.44
CA GLY A 293 -30.33 7.14 14.97
C GLY A 293 -29.07 7.55 14.24
N TYR A 294 -28.33 8.47 14.85
CA TYR A 294 -27.03 8.96 14.42
C TYR A 294 -25.93 8.34 15.29
N TYR A 295 -24.86 7.87 14.66
CA TYR A 295 -23.70 7.29 15.34
C TYR A 295 -22.43 7.85 14.71
N TYR A 296 -21.45 8.25 15.53
CA TYR A 296 -20.17 8.64 14.95
C TYR A 296 -19.39 7.43 14.45
N MET A 297 -18.85 7.56 13.24
CA MET A 297 -17.62 6.91 12.83
C MET A 297 -16.50 7.91 13.15
N ALA A 298 -15.44 7.47 13.82
CA ALA A 298 -14.36 8.39 14.19
C ALA A 298 -13.00 7.74 14.00
N THR A 299 -12.01 8.59 13.72
CA THR A 299 -10.61 8.23 13.74
C THR A 299 -9.83 9.15 14.68
N SER A 300 -8.83 8.59 15.35
CA SER A 300 -7.85 9.32 16.16
C SER A 300 -6.45 8.80 15.89
N VAL A 301 -5.44 9.63 16.10
CA VAL A 301 -4.04 9.24 15.85
C VAL A 301 -3.58 8.22 16.89
N PHE A 302 -2.83 7.21 16.42
CA PHE A 302 -1.89 6.44 17.23
C PHE A 302 -0.48 6.95 16.92
N SER A 303 0.27 7.33 17.96
CA SER A 303 1.65 7.78 17.84
C SER A 303 2.43 7.36 19.07
N ASP A 304 3.39 6.48 18.88
CA ASP A 304 4.29 6.01 19.93
C ASP A 304 5.66 6.71 19.91
N PHE A 305 5.84 7.70 19.02
CA PHE A 305 7.01 8.57 19.00
C PHE A 305 6.98 9.56 20.18
N ASN A 306 8.06 9.60 20.96
CA ASN A 306 8.10 10.41 22.18
C ASN A 306 8.12 11.92 21.92
N LEU A 307 8.59 12.37 20.75
CA LEU A 307 8.89 13.79 20.46
C LEU A 307 8.20 14.32 19.21
N ALA A 308 7.63 13.46 18.36
CA ALA A 308 6.98 13.91 17.13
C ALA A 308 5.61 14.51 17.41
N PRO A 309 5.31 15.72 16.92
CA PRO A 309 3.99 16.31 17.07
C PRO A 309 2.95 15.55 16.24
N PHE A 310 1.72 15.43 16.75
CA PHE A 310 0.57 14.89 16.04
C PHE A 310 -0.70 15.65 16.37
N ASN A 311 -1.69 15.62 15.47
CA ASN A 311 -2.99 16.22 15.71
C ASN A 311 -3.86 15.27 16.54
N ASN A 312 -4.18 15.67 17.78
CA ASN A 312 -4.95 14.87 18.73
C ASN A 312 -6.47 15.02 18.58
N ILE A 313 -6.95 15.82 17.63
CA ILE A 313 -8.38 15.99 17.38
C ILE A 313 -8.86 14.87 16.45
N SER A 314 -9.92 14.18 16.86
CA SER A 314 -10.53 13.11 16.07
C SER A 314 -11.28 13.67 14.87
N ALA A 315 -11.05 13.10 13.68
CA ALA A 315 -11.97 13.31 12.58
C ALA A 315 -13.24 12.47 12.80
N THR A 316 -14.39 13.02 12.37
CA THR A 316 -15.69 12.40 12.54
C THR A 316 -16.48 12.29 11.24
N ALA A 317 -17.27 11.22 11.16
CA ALA A 317 -18.28 11.00 10.13
C ALA A 317 -19.54 10.43 10.78
N ILE A 318 -20.68 10.46 10.08
CA ILE A 318 -21.96 9.99 10.61
C ILE A 318 -22.35 8.67 9.94
N LEU A 319 -22.65 7.66 10.75
CA LEU A 319 -23.47 6.52 10.36
C LEU A 319 -24.93 6.85 10.71
N LEU A 320 -25.75 7.06 9.67
CA LEU A 320 -27.16 7.47 9.80
C LEU A 320 -28.09 6.32 9.45
N TYR A 321 -28.98 5.98 10.38
CA TYR A 321 -30.05 5.02 10.09
C TYR A 321 -31.16 5.67 9.28
N ASN A 322 -31.56 5.01 8.18
CA ASN A 322 -32.65 5.48 7.33
C ASN A 322 -33.96 5.60 8.11
N GLY A 323 -34.71 6.67 7.89
CA GLY A 323 -35.96 6.98 8.60
C GLY A 323 -35.80 7.76 9.91
N THR A 324 -34.55 8.12 10.27
CA THR A 324 -34.31 9.02 11.41
C THR A 324 -34.58 10.47 11.00
N VAL A 325 -35.43 11.17 11.76
CA VAL A 325 -36.02 12.47 11.33
C VAL A 325 -35.19 13.67 11.80
N SER A 326 -34.52 13.60 12.94
CA SER A 326 -33.79 14.73 13.50
C SER A 326 -32.43 14.33 14.06
N ARG A 327 -31.44 15.22 13.88
CA ARG A 327 -30.11 15.06 14.48
C ARG A 327 -30.20 15.41 15.98
N PRO A 328 -29.80 14.50 16.89
CA PRO A 328 -29.82 14.76 18.32
C PRO A 328 -28.69 15.74 18.69
N THR A 329 -28.84 16.36 19.87
CA THR A 329 -27.79 17.25 20.44
C THR A 329 -26.55 16.48 20.89
N SER A 330 -26.69 15.19 21.22
CA SER A 330 -25.58 14.30 21.57
C SER A 330 -25.63 13.05 20.72
N ILE A 331 -24.53 12.79 20.01
CA ILE A 331 -24.35 11.60 19.16
C ILE A 331 -23.37 10.67 19.86
N PRO A 332 -23.67 9.36 19.98
CA PRO A 332 -22.73 8.38 20.54
C PRO A 332 -21.39 8.39 19.82
N PHE A 333 -20.27 8.38 20.58
CA PHE A 333 -18.90 8.38 20.08
C PHE A 333 -18.24 7.01 20.31
N PRO A 334 -17.42 6.48 19.40
CA PRO A 334 -16.74 5.21 19.61
C PRO A 334 -15.68 5.32 20.71
N SER A 335 -15.55 4.24 21.51
CA SER A 335 -14.44 4.14 22.46
C SER A 335 -13.18 3.72 21.71
N LEU A 336 -12.29 4.67 21.45
CA LEU A 336 -10.99 4.45 20.82
C LEU A 336 -9.89 4.40 21.89
N PRO A 337 -8.82 3.61 21.69
CA PRO A 337 -7.64 3.65 22.58
C PRO A 337 -6.96 5.03 22.58
N ASN A 338 -6.15 5.29 23.60
CA ASN A 338 -5.33 6.49 23.65
C ASN A 338 -4.27 6.49 22.54
N ALA A 339 -3.79 7.67 22.17
CA ALA A 339 -2.82 7.85 21.10
C ALA A 339 -1.51 7.05 21.34
N THR A 340 -1.13 6.80 22.58
CA THR A 340 0.12 6.12 22.97
C THR A 340 -0.12 4.71 23.54
N ASP A 341 -1.25 4.07 23.23
CA ASP A 341 -1.60 2.74 23.77
C ASP A 341 -0.96 1.61 22.93
N ASP A 342 0.35 1.40 23.13
CA ASP A 342 1.12 0.33 22.48
C ASP A 342 0.54 -1.06 22.78
N ALA A 343 -0.05 -1.26 23.96
CA ALA A 343 -0.63 -2.54 24.34
C ALA A 343 -1.90 -2.85 23.52
N ALA A 344 -2.76 -1.86 23.30
CA ALA A 344 -3.92 -2.00 22.42
C ALA A 344 -3.50 -2.27 20.99
N ALA A 345 -2.46 -1.59 20.47
CA ALA A 345 -1.92 -1.80 19.13
C ALA A 345 -1.34 -3.21 18.96
N ALA A 346 -0.53 -3.67 19.91
CA ALA A 346 0.04 -5.03 19.93
C ALA A 346 -1.05 -6.10 20.02
N SER A 347 -2.06 -5.90 20.88
CA SER A 347 -3.20 -6.79 21.04
C SER A 347 -3.99 -6.93 19.74
N PHE A 348 -4.41 -5.80 19.13
CA PHE A 348 -5.14 -5.79 17.87
C PHE A 348 -4.37 -6.51 16.75
N THR A 349 -3.12 -6.14 16.52
CA THR A 349 -2.30 -6.72 15.44
C THR A 349 -2.02 -8.22 15.64
N SER A 350 -2.10 -8.74 16.87
CA SER A 350 -1.93 -10.18 17.17
C SER A 350 -3.11 -11.05 16.71
N LEU A 351 -4.29 -10.47 16.53
CA LEU A 351 -5.51 -11.17 16.10
C LEU A 351 -5.50 -11.47 14.60
N ILE A 352 -4.69 -10.76 13.81
CA ILE A 352 -4.66 -10.87 12.36
C ILE A 352 -3.97 -12.18 11.96
N LYS A 353 -4.70 -13.05 11.27
CA LYS A 353 -4.21 -14.33 10.72
C LYS A 353 -4.80 -14.53 9.35
N SER A 354 -4.03 -15.04 8.39
CA SER A 354 -4.58 -15.34 7.06
C SER A 354 -5.68 -16.39 7.12
N LEU A 355 -6.69 -16.18 6.32
CA LEU A 355 -7.70 -17.17 6.02
C LEU A 355 -7.19 -18.05 4.88
N ASP A 356 -7.11 -19.38 5.12
CA ASP A 356 -6.91 -20.35 4.06
C ASP A 356 -8.06 -20.22 3.06
N SER A 357 -7.79 -19.65 1.90
CA SER A 357 -8.81 -19.41 0.88
C SER A 357 -8.92 -20.65 -0.01
N TYR A 358 -10.06 -21.31 0.01
CA TYR A 358 -10.58 -22.30 -0.93
C TYR A 358 -9.62 -22.68 -2.07
N GLY A 359 -8.82 -23.76 -1.85
CA GLY A 359 -7.98 -24.34 -2.89
C GLY A 359 -6.69 -23.58 -3.23
N HIS A 360 -6.36 -22.52 -2.51
CA HIS A 360 -5.05 -21.86 -2.57
C HIS A 360 -4.33 -22.08 -1.25
N PRO A 361 -3.55 -23.18 -1.12
CA PRO A 361 -2.69 -23.37 0.04
C PRO A 361 -1.73 -22.18 0.15
N PHE A 362 -1.41 -21.80 1.37
CA PHE A 362 -0.40 -20.78 1.62
C PHE A 362 0.94 -21.23 1.01
N ASP A 363 1.52 -20.41 0.15
CA ASP A 363 2.86 -20.63 -0.39
C ASP A 363 3.90 -19.93 0.52
N ILE A 364 3.88 -20.31 1.80
CA ILE A 364 4.79 -19.75 2.80
C ILE A 364 6.14 -20.45 2.67
N PRO A 365 7.23 -19.74 2.38
CA PRO A 365 8.56 -20.33 2.37
C PRO A 365 8.90 -20.98 3.73
N GLN A 366 8.91 -22.31 3.79
CA GLN A 366 9.26 -23.05 5.00
C GLN A 366 10.76 -22.97 5.28
N THR A 367 11.57 -22.93 4.22
CA THR A 367 13.02 -22.71 4.27
C THR A 367 13.38 -21.49 3.44
N VAL A 368 14.43 -20.79 3.82
CA VAL A 368 14.94 -19.61 3.14
C VAL A 368 16.39 -19.81 2.69
N ASN A 369 16.78 -19.12 1.62
CA ASN A 369 18.14 -19.13 1.10
C ASN A 369 18.74 -17.71 0.99
N GLN A 370 17.92 -16.70 1.32
CA GLN A 370 18.35 -15.31 1.49
C GLN A 370 17.78 -14.78 2.79
N GLU A 371 18.65 -14.33 3.68
CA GLU A 371 18.29 -13.71 4.95
C GLU A 371 18.87 -12.30 5.03
N MET A 372 18.07 -11.38 5.53
CA MET A 372 18.49 -10.00 5.80
C MET A 372 17.96 -9.57 7.17
N VAL A 373 18.80 -8.91 7.93
CA VAL A 373 18.39 -8.13 9.10
C VAL A 373 18.62 -6.66 8.76
N ILE A 374 17.55 -5.88 8.73
CA ILE A 374 17.58 -4.47 8.35
C ILE A 374 17.17 -3.65 9.58
N THR A 375 18.13 -2.94 10.17
CA THR A 375 17.82 -1.93 11.18
C THR A 375 17.19 -0.72 10.52
N ILE A 376 16.17 -0.18 11.16
CA ILE A 376 15.51 1.08 10.77
C ILE A 376 15.71 2.10 11.87
N SER A 377 16.16 3.29 11.49
CA SER A 377 16.56 4.32 12.46
C SER A 377 16.19 5.71 11.94
N THR A 378 15.82 6.59 12.86
CA THR A 378 15.91 8.04 12.64
C THR A 378 17.33 8.49 12.96
N ASN A 379 17.88 9.40 12.17
CA ASN A 379 19.29 9.77 12.20
C ASN A 379 19.47 11.26 11.92
N PHE A 380 20.75 11.67 11.85
CA PHE A 380 21.17 12.96 11.31
C PHE A 380 22.12 12.77 10.13
N LEU A 381 22.12 13.76 9.24
CA LEU A 381 23.16 14.05 8.26
C LEU A 381 23.74 15.43 8.55
N ASN A 382 24.97 15.69 8.10
CA ASN A 382 25.47 17.06 8.10
C ASN A 382 24.63 17.91 7.16
N CYS A 383 24.08 19.00 7.65
CA CYS A 383 23.30 19.92 6.83
C CYS A 383 24.22 20.83 6.03
N THR A 384 24.14 20.78 4.72
CA THR A 384 24.99 21.54 3.78
C THR A 384 24.21 22.55 2.94
N SER A 385 22.87 22.53 3.04
CA SER A 385 22.00 23.48 2.35
C SER A 385 22.16 24.90 2.92
N PRO A 386 22.09 25.94 2.09
CA PRO A 386 22.01 27.32 2.58
C PRO A 386 20.78 27.60 3.45
N ALA A 387 19.73 26.78 3.36
CA ALA A 387 18.51 26.88 4.16
C ALA A 387 18.63 26.23 5.55
N CYS A 388 19.75 25.56 5.88
CA CYS A 388 19.94 24.87 7.15
C CYS A 388 19.73 25.81 8.35
N ILE A 389 18.87 25.37 9.28
CA ILE A 389 18.67 26.06 10.56
C ILE A 389 19.69 25.57 11.60
N ASN A 390 20.08 24.30 11.50
CA ASN A 390 21.07 23.64 12.36
C ASN A 390 22.22 23.08 11.54
N PRO A 391 23.39 22.78 12.14
CA PRO A 391 24.49 22.11 11.44
C PRO A 391 24.17 20.67 11.04
N PHE A 392 23.03 20.14 11.48
CA PHE A 392 22.51 18.81 11.13
C PHE A 392 21.15 18.92 10.47
N ALA A 393 20.80 17.93 9.66
CA ALA A 393 19.49 17.69 9.08
C ALA A 393 18.93 16.37 9.60
N PHE A 394 17.62 16.33 9.89
CA PHE A 394 16.94 15.07 10.13
C PHE A 394 17.11 14.14 8.93
N ALA A 395 17.44 12.90 9.22
CA ALA A 395 17.59 11.81 8.29
C ALA A 395 16.96 10.54 8.84
N ALA A 396 16.84 9.55 8.00
CA ALA A 396 16.46 8.22 8.43
C ALA A 396 17.21 7.19 7.56
N SER A 397 17.39 5.99 8.07
CA SER A 397 18.24 5.00 7.41
C SER A 397 17.70 3.58 7.52
N THR A 398 18.12 2.76 6.57
CA THR A 398 18.08 1.30 6.62
C THR A 398 19.52 0.78 6.67
N ASN A 399 19.86 -0.04 7.67
CA ASN A 399 21.23 -0.51 7.92
C ASN A 399 22.28 0.61 7.88
N ASN A 400 21.99 1.73 8.56
CA ASN A 400 22.83 2.92 8.63
C ASN A 400 23.18 3.54 7.26
N VAL A 401 22.29 3.38 6.27
CA VAL A 401 22.37 4.02 4.95
C VAL A 401 21.08 4.82 4.73
N SER A 402 21.20 6.13 4.71
CA SER A 402 20.15 7.04 4.24
C SER A 402 20.13 7.02 2.72
N PHE A 403 19.01 6.64 2.14
CA PHE A 403 18.88 6.50 0.69
C PHE A 403 18.98 7.85 -0.03
N LEU A 404 19.77 7.90 -1.08
CA LEU A 404 19.92 9.08 -1.95
C LEU A 404 19.23 8.81 -3.27
N ALA A 405 18.11 9.52 -3.54
CA ALA A 405 17.45 9.45 -4.83
C ALA A 405 18.33 10.01 -5.95
N GLN A 406 18.30 9.37 -7.11
CA GLN A 406 19.09 9.77 -8.29
C GLN A 406 18.18 10.47 -9.30
N PRO A 407 18.70 11.35 -10.16
CA PRO A 407 17.89 12.02 -11.17
C PRO A 407 17.41 11.10 -12.31
N ILE A 408 17.95 9.89 -12.39
CA ILE A 408 17.55 8.85 -13.36
C ILE A 408 16.92 7.68 -12.62
N SER A 409 15.89 7.06 -13.22
CA SER A 409 15.21 5.89 -12.66
C SER A 409 16.16 4.69 -12.54
N ILE A 410 16.21 4.07 -11.36
CA ILE A 410 17.02 2.86 -11.11
C ILE A 410 16.61 1.73 -12.05
N LEU A 411 15.30 1.56 -12.34
CA LEU A 411 14.81 0.57 -13.29
C LEU A 411 15.35 0.80 -14.70
N GLN A 412 15.37 2.04 -15.19
CA GLN A 412 15.94 2.37 -16.49
C GLN A 412 17.46 2.10 -16.51
N ALA A 413 18.17 2.47 -15.43
CA ALA A 413 19.59 2.20 -15.29
C ALA A 413 19.88 0.69 -15.29
N TYR A 414 19.13 -0.09 -14.54
CA TYR A 414 19.24 -1.56 -14.49
C TYR A 414 18.97 -2.19 -15.86
N TYR A 415 17.87 -1.83 -16.49
CA TYR A 415 17.45 -2.42 -17.77
C TYR A 415 18.42 -2.11 -18.92
N ASN A 416 18.98 -0.90 -18.93
CA ASN A 416 19.88 -0.42 -19.97
C ASN A 416 21.38 -0.57 -19.61
N ASN A 417 21.71 -1.18 -18.45
CA ASN A 417 23.07 -1.33 -17.93
C ASN A 417 23.84 0.00 -17.81
N VAL A 418 23.17 1.05 -17.31
CA VAL A 418 23.81 2.36 -17.04
C VAL A 418 24.54 2.30 -15.72
N SER A 419 25.86 2.50 -15.74
CA SER A 419 26.70 2.48 -14.53
C SER A 419 26.65 3.82 -13.77
N GLY A 420 27.00 3.79 -12.48
CA GLY A 420 27.17 4.98 -11.64
C GLY A 420 25.88 5.53 -11.03
N VAL A 421 24.73 4.90 -11.26
CA VAL A 421 23.42 5.30 -10.70
C VAL A 421 23.21 4.70 -9.32
N TYR A 422 23.64 3.47 -9.09
CA TYR A 422 23.53 2.76 -7.82
C TYR A 422 24.70 1.80 -7.61
N THR A 423 24.84 1.27 -6.40
CA THR A 423 25.77 0.18 -6.07
C THR A 423 25.00 -1.03 -5.51
N GLU A 424 25.47 -2.26 -5.84
CA GLU A 424 24.80 -3.53 -5.42
C GLU A 424 25.37 -4.05 -4.08
N ASP A 425 25.68 -3.14 -3.17
CA ASP A 425 26.35 -3.43 -1.90
C ASP A 425 25.50 -3.10 -0.66
N PHE A 426 24.17 -3.06 -0.80
CA PHE A 426 23.31 -2.89 0.38
C PHE A 426 23.57 -4.04 1.37
N PRO A 427 23.92 -3.72 2.64
CA PRO A 427 24.34 -4.74 3.60
C PRO A 427 23.16 -5.64 4.01
N SER A 428 23.38 -6.96 3.99
CA SER A 428 22.37 -7.94 4.45
C SER A 428 22.18 -7.95 5.95
N ASN A 429 23.14 -7.41 6.70
CA ASN A 429 23.08 -7.29 8.16
C ASN A 429 23.50 -5.86 8.56
N PRO A 430 23.08 -5.38 9.72
CA PRO A 430 23.53 -4.11 10.24
C PRO A 430 25.07 -4.04 10.28
N PRO A 431 25.67 -2.92 9.86
CA PRO A 431 27.13 -2.78 9.87
C PRO A 431 27.71 -2.79 11.29
N GLU A 432 26.93 -2.41 12.27
CA GLU A 432 27.25 -2.43 13.69
C GLU A 432 26.18 -3.18 14.47
N SER A 433 26.59 -3.97 15.47
CA SER A 433 25.71 -4.68 16.38
C SER A 433 25.80 -4.05 17.77
N PHE A 434 24.66 -3.62 18.28
CA PHE A 434 24.53 -3.05 19.63
C PHE A 434 23.15 -3.44 20.21
N ASP A 435 22.85 -3.04 21.42
CA ASP A 435 21.50 -3.16 21.95
C ASP A 435 20.60 -2.10 21.28
N TYR A 436 19.89 -2.51 20.20
CA TYR A 436 19.08 -1.63 19.37
C TYR A 436 17.95 -0.95 20.14
N THR A 437 17.47 -1.56 21.21
CA THR A 437 16.32 -1.11 21.99
C THR A 437 16.70 -0.58 23.37
N GLY A 438 18.00 -0.62 23.71
CA GLY A 438 18.54 -0.11 24.95
C GLY A 438 18.95 1.36 24.90
N ASP A 439 19.89 1.75 25.80
CA ASP A 439 20.48 3.07 25.80
C ASP A 439 21.54 3.19 24.68
N VAL A 440 21.23 4.04 23.71
CA VAL A 440 22.09 4.31 22.55
C VAL A 440 22.73 5.71 22.59
N SER A 441 22.68 6.39 23.75
CA SER A 441 23.17 7.77 23.89
C SER A 441 24.68 7.93 23.63
N ALA A 442 25.45 6.85 23.73
CA ALA A 442 26.88 6.84 23.43
C ALA A 442 27.18 6.63 21.92
N LEU A 443 26.19 6.31 21.12
CA LEU A 443 26.35 6.07 19.68
C LEU A 443 26.22 7.38 18.89
N THR A 444 26.92 7.45 17.76
CA THR A 444 26.73 8.56 16.84
C THR A 444 25.35 8.44 16.17
N PRO A 445 24.53 9.51 16.17
CA PRO A 445 23.27 9.51 15.46
C PRO A 445 23.41 9.76 13.94
N TYR A 446 24.63 9.98 13.45
CA TYR A 446 24.86 10.27 12.03
C TYR A 446 24.91 8.99 11.20
N THR A 447 24.32 9.07 10.00
CA THR A 447 24.24 7.97 9.04
C THR A 447 25.07 8.24 7.78
N ALA A 448 25.45 7.20 7.06
CA ALA A 448 25.98 7.32 5.70
C ALA A 448 24.87 7.62 4.70
N GLN A 449 25.20 8.21 3.55
CA GLN A 449 24.23 8.45 2.47
C GLN A 449 24.66 7.73 1.19
N GLY A 450 23.73 7.14 0.47
CA GLY A 450 24.05 6.48 -0.81
C GLY A 450 22.86 5.77 -1.43
N THR A 451 22.96 5.47 -2.72
CA THR A 451 22.00 4.69 -3.49
C THR A 451 22.48 3.25 -3.56
N ARG A 452 22.28 2.52 -2.46
CA ARG A 452 22.67 1.11 -2.35
C ARG A 452 21.45 0.21 -2.53
N VAL A 453 21.59 -0.82 -3.37
CA VAL A 453 20.50 -1.76 -3.69
C VAL A 453 20.87 -3.19 -3.31
N LYS A 454 19.86 -4.01 -3.04
CA LYS A 454 20.03 -5.45 -2.81
C LYS A 454 19.57 -6.23 -4.03
N THR A 455 20.47 -7.03 -4.59
CA THR A 455 20.15 -7.92 -5.72
C THR A 455 19.80 -9.32 -5.22
N LEU A 456 18.69 -9.87 -5.75
CA LEU A 456 18.18 -11.21 -5.50
C LEU A 456 18.10 -11.99 -6.83
N ASN A 457 18.28 -13.30 -6.77
CA ASN A 457 18.00 -14.14 -7.93
C ASN A 457 16.51 -14.49 -8.02
N TYR A 458 16.04 -14.74 -9.22
CA TYR A 458 14.67 -15.20 -9.44
C TYR A 458 14.39 -16.48 -8.65
N ASN A 459 13.26 -16.51 -7.93
CA ASN A 459 12.82 -17.57 -7.02
C ASN A 459 13.65 -17.75 -5.74
N ASP A 460 14.49 -16.80 -5.36
CA ASP A 460 15.05 -16.80 -4.01
C ASP A 460 13.92 -16.79 -2.97
N ARG A 461 14.05 -17.64 -1.95
CA ARG A 461 13.17 -17.65 -0.77
C ARG A 461 13.77 -16.74 0.27
N VAL A 462 13.13 -15.60 0.45
CA VAL A 462 13.66 -14.46 1.19
C VAL A 462 13.03 -14.38 2.57
N GLN A 463 13.87 -14.12 3.58
CA GLN A 463 13.46 -13.63 4.89
C GLN A 463 14.07 -12.26 5.12
N ILE A 464 13.24 -11.30 5.50
CA ILE A 464 13.69 -10.00 5.99
C ILE A 464 13.22 -9.83 7.42
N VAL A 465 14.12 -9.45 8.29
CA VAL A 465 13.80 -8.96 9.63
C VAL A 465 14.03 -7.47 9.65
N PHE A 466 12.98 -6.70 9.93
CA PHE A 466 13.12 -5.28 10.25
C PHE A 466 13.23 -5.12 11.75
N GLN A 467 14.31 -4.48 12.20
CA GLN A 467 14.61 -4.19 13.61
C GLN A 467 14.54 -2.68 13.86
N GLY A 468 13.59 -2.25 14.68
CA GLY A 468 13.54 -0.87 15.16
C GLY A 468 14.70 -0.55 16.10
N THR A 469 15.17 0.70 16.09
CA THR A 469 16.24 1.18 16.96
C THR A 469 15.82 2.40 17.78
N ASN A 470 16.53 2.64 18.88
CA ASN A 470 16.36 3.84 19.72
C ASN A 470 17.22 5.03 19.28
N ILE A 471 17.92 4.95 18.15
CA ILE A 471 18.73 6.07 17.67
C ILE A 471 17.80 7.27 17.41
N LEU A 472 18.07 8.41 18.01
CA LEU A 472 17.28 9.63 18.14
C LEU A 472 15.89 9.43 18.75
N SER A 473 15.04 8.59 18.15
CA SER A 473 13.68 8.34 18.64
C SER A 473 13.19 6.97 18.19
N ALA A 474 12.75 6.17 19.15
CA ALA A 474 12.03 4.95 18.86
C ALA A 474 10.57 5.25 18.49
N GLY A 475 10.02 4.51 17.55
CA GLY A 475 8.63 4.58 17.15
C GLY A 475 8.26 3.47 16.19
N ASN A 476 6.98 3.35 15.88
CA ASN A 476 6.48 2.40 14.90
C ASN A 476 6.79 2.90 13.47
N HIS A 477 7.27 2.01 12.63
CA HIS A 477 7.61 2.34 11.23
C HIS A 477 6.89 1.39 10.28
N PRO A 478 5.83 1.82 9.56
CA PRO A 478 5.14 1.00 8.58
C PRO A 478 6.03 0.78 7.35
N MET A 479 6.64 -0.40 7.25
CA MET A 479 7.48 -0.78 6.11
C MET A 479 6.64 -1.40 5.02
N HIS A 480 6.79 -0.89 3.80
CA HIS A 480 6.13 -1.34 2.58
C HIS A 480 7.14 -1.90 1.58
N ILE A 481 6.76 -2.98 0.88
CA ILE A 481 7.54 -3.60 -0.18
C ILE A 481 6.72 -3.60 -1.46
N HIS A 482 7.21 -2.90 -2.49
CA HIS A 482 6.60 -2.88 -3.82
C HIS A 482 6.77 -4.22 -4.54
N GLY A 483 5.84 -4.55 -5.41
CA GLY A 483 5.89 -5.74 -6.26
C GLY A 483 5.60 -7.07 -5.56
N PHE A 484 5.44 -7.06 -4.24
CA PHE A 484 5.23 -8.25 -3.42
C PHE A 484 4.18 -8.05 -2.35
N SER A 485 3.46 -9.13 -2.02
CA SER A 485 2.89 -9.32 -0.70
C SER A 485 3.78 -10.31 0.04
N PHE A 486 3.95 -10.13 1.33
CA PHE A 486 4.78 -10.97 2.17
C PHE A 486 3.99 -11.60 3.32
N TYR A 487 4.47 -12.73 3.81
CA TYR A 487 3.95 -13.38 5.01
C TYR A 487 4.65 -12.83 6.24
N LEU A 488 3.91 -12.20 7.14
CA LEU A 488 4.43 -11.76 8.45
C LEU A 488 4.52 -12.99 9.37
N VAL A 489 5.70 -13.61 9.42
CA VAL A 489 5.90 -14.87 10.12
C VAL A 489 6.24 -14.68 11.59
N GLY A 490 6.78 -13.53 11.99
CA GLY A 490 7.17 -13.24 13.36
C GLY A 490 7.14 -11.76 13.70
N LYS A 491 6.96 -11.47 14.98
CA LYS A 491 7.16 -10.14 15.59
C LYS A 491 7.52 -10.31 17.05
N GLY A 492 8.29 -9.38 17.58
CA GLY A 492 8.72 -9.42 18.98
C GLY A 492 9.16 -8.06 19.49
N ALA A 493 9.28 -7.95 20.82
CA ALA A 493 9.90 -6.83 21.50
C ALA A 493 11.38 -7.09 21.73
N GLY A 494 12.17 -6.05 21.91
CA GLY A 494 13.62 -6.13 22.12
C GLY A 494 14.39 -6.40 20.82
N ASN A 495 15.60 -6.92 20.98
CA ASN A 495 16.47 -7.26 19.88
C ASN A 495 16.11 -8.62 19.29
N TYR A 496 16.04 -8.71 17.96
CA TYR A 496 15.90 -9.97 17.27
C TYR A 496 17.09 -10.91 17.51
N ASN A 497 16.79 -12.14 17.90
CA ASN A 497 17.79 -13.20 18.10
C ASN A 497 17.60 -14.31 17.05
N SER A 498 18.50 -14.37 16.08
CA SER A 498 18.44 -15.32 14.97
C SER A 498 18.55 -16.80 15.41
N ALA A 499 19.05 -17.10 16.61
CA ALA A 499 19.16 -18.47 17.12
C ALA A 499 17.86 -18.96 17.80
N THR A 500 17.06 -18.08 18.36
CA THR A 500 15.89 -18.46 19.19
C THR A 500 14.56 -18.05 18.61
N ASP A 501 14.43 -16.84 18.04
CA ASP A 501 13.15 -16.28 17.61
C ASP A 501 12.49 -17.03 16.43
N PRO A 502 13.24 -17.55 15.44
CA PRO A 502 12.65 -18.33 14.35
C PRO A 502 11.88 -19.59 14.80
N GLN A 503 12.18 -20.13 15.99
CA GLN A 503 11.46 -21.26 16.55
C GLN A 503 10.00 -20.94 16.89
N ASN A 504 9.67 -19.66 17.05
CA ASN A 504 8.35 -19.15 17.39
C ASN A 504 7.59 -18.57 16.17
N PHE A 505 8.14 -18.68 14.96
CA PHE A 505 7.50 -18.13 13.77
C PHE A 505 6.19 -18.86 13.44
N ASN A 506 5.17 -18.09 13.09
CA ASN A 506 3.92 -18.62 12.58
C ASN A 506 4.10 -18.99 11.09
N LEU A 507 4.41 -20.25 10.83
CA LEU A 507 4.51 -20.80 9.46
C LEU A 507 3.25 -21.54 9.02
N ALA A 508 2.16 -21.48 9.80
CA ALA A 508 0.91 -22.15 9.50
C ALA A 508 -0.12 -21.25 8.84
N ASN A 509 -0.31 -20.03 9.38
CA ASN A 509 -1.31 -19.05 8.89
C ASN A 509 -0.91 -17.59 9.13
N PRO A 510 0.34 -17.19 8.78
CA PRO A 510 0.79 -15.82 8.94
C PRO A 510 -0.04 -14.88 8.07
N PRO A 511 -0.29 -13.63 8.48
CA PRO A 511 -0.93 -12.64 7.61
C PRO A 511 -0.16 -12.46 6.29
N LEU A 512 -0.90 -12.42 5.18
CA LEU A 512 -0.37 -12.02 3.86
C LEU A 512 -0.72 -10.56 3.64
N ILE A 513 0.28 -9.70 3.64
CA ILE A 513 0.13 -8.24 3.63
C ILE A 513 1.23 -7.61 2.78
N ASN A 514 1.14 -6.32 2.50
CA ASN A 514 2.15 -5.57 1.76
C ASN A 514 2.79 -4.43 2.59
N THR A 515 2.17 -4.06 3.71
CA THR A 515 2.61 -2.99 4.62
C THR A 515 2.40 -3.42 6.06
N PHE A 516 3.40 -3.24 6.94
CA PHE A 516 3.24 -3.52 8.36
C PHE A 516 4.16 -2.67 9.24
N GLY A 517 3.63 -2.20 10.37
CA GLY A 517 4.37 -1.43 11.34
C GLY A 517 5.42 -2.26 12.08
N VAL A 518 6.69 -1.86 12.01
CA VAL A 518 7.75 -2.38 12.87
C VAL A 518 7.56 -1.75 14.24
N PRO A 519 7.23 -2.53 15.30
CA PRO A 519 6.85 -1.96 16.57
C PRO A 519 8.01 -1.21 17.22
N LYS A 520 7.69 -0.16 17.97
CA LYS A 520 8.64 0.51 18.85
C LYS A 520 9.38 -0.49 19.73
N ASN A 521 10.69 -0.36 19.82
CA ASN A 521 11.54 -1.26 20.62
C ASN A 521 11.36 -2.74 20.26
N GLY A 522 11.19 -3.04 18.98
CA GLY A 522 10.93 -4.40 18.56
C GLY A 522 11.29 -4.68 17.10
N TRP A 523 10.81 -5.80 16.63
CA TRP A 523 11.11 -6.29 15.29
C TRP A 523 9.93 -7.03 14.67
N ILE A 524 9.98 -7.15 13.34
CA ILE A 524 9.12 -8.03 12.55
C ILE A 524 9.97 -8.90 11.64
N ALA A 525 9.51 -10.14 11.38
CA ALA A 525 10.08 -11.04 10.40
C ALA A 525 9.05 -11.35 9.31
N LEU A 526 9.45 -11.21 8.07
CA LEU A 526 8.61 -11.47 6.92
C LEU A 526 9.29 -12.43 5.94
N ARG A 527 8.47 -13.22 5.20
CA ARG A 527 8.95 -14.13 4.16
C ARG A 527 8.16 -13.97 2.86
N PHE A 528 8.86 -14.09 1.75
CA PHE A 528 8.28 -14.14 0.41
C PHE A 528 9.19 -14.89 -0.57
N VAL A 529 8.66 -15.18 -1.76
CA VAL A 529 9.45 -15.72 -2.87
C VAL A 529 9.72 -14.60 -3.86
N ALA A 530 10.98 -14.38 -4.22
CA ALA A 530 11.41 -13.36 -5.18
C ALA A 530 11.12 -13.81 -6.64
N ASN A 531 9.85 -14.05 -6.96
CA ASN A 531 9.37 -14.56 -8.25
C ASN A 531 8.80 -13.49 -9.19
N ASN A 532 9.00 -12.23 -8.86
CA ASN A 532 8.60 -11.08 -9.67
C ASN A 532 9.85 -10.30 -10.10
N PRO A 533 10.40 -10.55 -11.30
CA PRO A 533 11.62 -9.86 -11.75
C PRO A 533 11.34 -8.38 -11.97
N GLY A 534 12.25 -7.52 -11.49
CA GLY A 534 12.07 -6.07 -11.54
C GLY A 534 12.94 -5.33 -10.55
N VAL A 535 12.69 -4.04 -10.46
CA VAL A 535 13.24 -3.11 -9.46
C VAL A 535 12.11 -2.71 -8.56
N TRP A 536 12.23 -3.02 -7.25
CA TRP A 536 11.14 -2.91 -6.30
C TRP A 536 11.57 -2.09 -5.08
N PHE A 537 10.76 -1.10 -4.77
CA PHE A 537 11.04 -0.16 -3.69
C PHE A 537 10.69 -0.77 -2.32
N ILE A 538 11.51 -0.53 -1.32
CA ILE A 538 11.22 -0.79 0.10
C ILE A 538 11.35 0.54 0.83
N HIS A 539 10.31 0.95 1.54
CA HIS A 539 10.36 2.22 2.26
C HIS A 539 9.41 2.25 3.46
N CYS A 540 9.69 3.13 4.39
CA CYS A 540 8.73 3.50 5.43
C CYS A 540 7.57 4.27 4.79
N HIS A 541 6.34 3.91 5.11
CA HIS A 541 5.15 4.56 4.55
C HIS A 541 4.72 5.83 5.34
N ILE A 542 5.47 6.23 6.37
CA ILE A 542 5.47 7.58 6.93
C ILE A 542 6.31 8.45 6.00
N ASP A 543 5.69 9.40 5.30
CA ASP A 543 6.34 10.13 4.21
C ASP A 543 7.53 10.96 4.66
N LYS A 544 7.52 11.54 5.86
CA LYS A 544 8.69 12.27 6.37
C LYS A 544 9.90 11.34 6.55
N HIS A 545 9.70 10.10 7.02
CA HIS A 545 10.78 9.14 7.18
C HIS A 545 11.29 8.63 5.81
N ALA A 546 10.38 8.42 4.85
CA ALA A 546 10.77 8.11 3.48
C ALA A 546 11.59 9.24 2.87
N LEU A 547 11.15 10.49 2.99
CA LEU A 547 11.87 11.67 2.50
C LEU A 547 13.25 11.84 3.17
N TRP A 548 13.38 11.44 4.43
CA TRP A 548 14.65 11.44 5.17
C TRP A 548 15.57 10.28 4.80
N GLY A 549 15.12 9.32 3.98
CA GLY A 549 15.95 8.24 3.44
C GLY A 549 15.76 6.85 4.08
N MET A 550 14.67 6.60 4.83
CA MET A 550 14.32 5.25 5.33
C MET A 550 13.79 4.39 4.18
N GLN A 551 14.67 4.05 3.26
CA GLN A 551 14.37 3.43 1.97
C GLN A 551 15.52 2.53 1.52
N THR A 552 15.21 1.55 0.67
CA THR A 552 16.17 0.79 -0.13
C THR A 552 15.46 0.19 -1.34
N VAL A 553 16.19 -0.52 -2.20
CA VAL A 553 15.66 -1.12 -3.43
C VAL A 553 16.07 -2.58 -3.52
N LEU A 554 15.11 -3.44 -3.86
CA LEU A 554 15.39 -4.81 -4.30
C LEU A 554 15.43 -4.86 -5.83
N ILE A 555 16.50 -5.44 -6.38
CA ILE A 555 16.56 -5.85 -7.78
C ILE A 555 16.38 -7.36 -7.83
N VAL A 556 15.28 -7.83 -8.38
CA VAL A 556 15.05 -9.25 -8.65
C VAL A 556 15.43 -9.55 -10.09
N LYS A 557 16.47 -10.35 -10.27
CA LYS A 557 16.98 -10.72 -11.61
C LYS A 557 15.94 -11.49 -12.42
N ASN A 558 16.10 -11.45 -13.74
CA ASN A 558 15.31 -12.27 -14.63
C ASN A 558 15.54 -13.77 -14.36
N GLY A 559 14.50 -14.57 -14.53
CA GLY A 559 14.64 -16.03 -14.66
C GLY A 559 15.09 -16.44 -16.07
N ASN A 560 15.08 -17.74 -16.34
CA ASN A 560 15.67 -18.32 -17.56
C ASN A 560 14.75 -18.31 -18.79
N THR A 561 13.54 -17.73 -18.70
CA THR A 561 12.57 -17.71 -19.80
C THR A 561 11.96 -16.31 -19.98
N ALA A 562 11.38 -16.06 -21.15
CA ALA A 562 10.65 -14.82 -21.38
C ALA A 562 9.46 -14.62 -20.41
N LEU A 563 8.86 -15.69 -19.89
CA LEU A 563 7.78 -15.63 -18.92
C LEU A 563 8.25 -15.37 -17.49
N THR A 564 9.54 -15.43 -17.24
CA THR A 564 10.18 -15.16 -15.95
C THR A 564 11.13 -13.96 -16.01
N SER A 565 10.97 -13.10 -17.02
CA SER A 565 11.78 -11.91 -17.24
C SER A 565 10.93 -10.64 -17.23
N ILE A 566 11.54 -9.51 -16.94
CA ILE A 566 10.90 -8.17 -17.04
C ILE A 566 10.36 -7.99 -18.47
N ARG A 567 9.18 -7.44 -18.59
CA ARG A 567 8.60 -7.02 -19.89
C ARG A 567 9.43 -5.89 -20.50
N ALA A 568 9.34 -5.72 -21.81
CA ALA A 568 9.88 -4.54 -22.45
C ALA A 568 9.20 -3.26 -21.92
N PRO A 569 9.92 -2.13 -21.86
CA PRO A 569 9.34 -0.86 -21.45
C PRO A 569 8.19 -0.47 -22.40
N PRO A 570 7.12 0.14 -21.88
CA PRO A 570 6.08 0.70 -22.73
C PRO A 570 6.62 1.88 -23.55
N THR A 571 5.97 2.17 -24.67
CA THR A 571 6.27 3.38 -25.44
C THR A 571 5.85 4.63 -24.66
N GLY A 572 6.61 5.71 -24.78
CA GLY A 572 6.26 6.99 -24.15
C GLY A 572 6.55 7.06 -22.66
N MET A 573 7.49 6.23 -22.14
CA MET A 573 7.96 6.39 -20.74
C MET A 573 8.37 7.84 -20.47
N PRO A 574 7.97 8.41 -19.31
CA PRO A 574 8.39 9.74 -18.90
C PRO A 574 9.91 9.86 -18.90
N GLN A 575 10.41 10.93 -19.54
CA GLN A 575 11.84 11.19 -19.62
C GLN A 575 12.33 11.81 -18.32
N CYS A 576 13.49 11.38 -17.86
CA CYS A 576 14.16 12.03 -16.74
C CYS A 576 14.69 13.40 -17.19
N SER A 577 14.45 14.44 -16.41
CA SER A 577 15.12 15.72 -16.60
C SER A 577 16.59 15.56 -16.24
N ALA A 578 17.50 15.97 -17.14
CA ALA A 578 18.92 15.94 -16.91
C ALA A 578 19.33 16.91 -15.79
#